data_1654885484ca8195ac8bf824b3cc6acd
#
_entry.id   1654885484ca8195ac8bf824b3cc6acd
#
_cell.length_a   1.000
_cell.length_b   1.000
_cell.length_c   1.000
_cell.angle_alpha   90.00
_cell.angle_beta   90.00
_cell.angle_gamma   90.00
#
_symmetry.space_group_name_H-M   'P 1'
#
loop_
_entity.id
_entity.type
_entity.pdbx_description
1 polymer ?
#
loop_
_entity_poly.entity_id
_entity_poly.type
_entity_poly.pdbx_seq_one_letter_code
_entity_poly.pdbx_strand_id
1 'polypeptide(L)'
;MITGIHHVAISVPDLDKAVGFYHEILGFEKVFSNSWFGDREQADRVIGLERTHAKVQMLKACNAYLELWEYIKPKPEAQSFNYSPANHGIAHIALQVTNIHDEFVRLSNAGMTFHQEPVDLGNSFAIYGRDPFGNIIELYEVTGERAI
;
A
#
# COMPACT_ATOMS: atom_id res chain seq x y z
N MET A 1 3.48 21.12 16.11
CA MET A 1 2.74 20.02 16.77
C MET A 1 2.31 19.01 15.69
N ILE A 2 2.58 17.71 15.90
CA ILE A 2 2.07 16.65 15.00
C ILE A 2 0.60 16.43 15.34
N THR A 3 -0.28 16.35 14.32
CA THR A 3 -1.72 16.21 14.49
C THR A 3 -2.25 14.83 14.04
N GLY A 4 -1.42 14.04 13.35
CA GLY A 4 -1.78 12.70 12.90
C GLY A 4 -0.91 12.21 11.77
N ILE A 5 -1.20 11.01 11.27
CA ILE A 5 -0.61 10.45 10.05
C ILE A 5 -1.48 10.91 8.88
N HIS A 6 -0.89 11.62 7.92
CA HIS A 6 -1.63 12.10 6.75
C HIS A 6 -1.75 11.00 5.68
N HIS A 7 -0.64 10.38 5.30
CA HIS A 7 -0.61 9.32 4.29
C HIS A 7 0.57 8.37 4.52
N VAL A 8 0.48 7.23 3.86
CA VAL A 8 1.59 6.30 3.65
C VAL A 8 1.91 6.31 2.15
N ALA A 9 3.18 6.25 1.79
CA ALA A 9 3.61 6.19 0.40
C ALA A 9 4.22 4.84 0.06
N ILE A 10 3.90 4.31 -1.12
CA ILE A 10 4.45 3.08 -1.69
C ILE A 10 5.05 3.41 -3.06
N SER A 11 6.32 3.04 -3.26
CA SER A 11 6.95 3.08 -4.58
C SER A 11 6.70 1.77 -5.31
N VAL A 12 6.20 1.85 -6.54
CA VAL A 12 5.79 0.71 -7.37
C VAL A 12 6.48 0.78 -8.74
N PRO A 13 6.72 -0.36 -9.39
CA PRO A 13 7.36 -0.37 -10.72
C PRO A 13 6.42 0.04 -11.86
N ASP A 14 5.09 0.05 -11.64
CA ASP A 14 4.07 0.33 -12.63
C ASP A 14 2.86 0.96 -11.94
N LEU A 15 2.70 2.28 -12.12
CA LEU A 15 1.66 3.05 -11.43
C LEU A 15 0.25 2.65 -11.91
N ASP A 16 0.09 2.37 -13.20
CA ASP A 16 -1.24 2.06 -13.76
C ASP A 16 -1.75 0.73 -13.20
N LYS A 17 -0.90 -0.28 -13.11
CA LYS A 17 -1.23 -1.55 -12.47
C LYS A 17 -1.50 -1.40 -10.98
N ALA A 18 -0.71 -0.58 -10.28
CA ALA A 18 -0.93 -0.30 -8.86
C ALA A 18 -2.27 0.39 -8.64
N VAL A 19 -2.60 1.39 -9.44
CA VAL A 19 -3.89 2.07 -9.39
C VAL A 19 -5.03 1.08 -9.67
N GLY A 20 -4.91 0.20 -10.67
CA GLY A 20 -5.88 -0.86 -10.93
C GLY A 20 -6.11 -1.72 -9.68
N PHE A 21 -5.06 -2.16 -9.01
CA PHE A 21 -5.19 -2.97 -7.81
C PHE A 21 -5.81 -2.18 -6.63
N TYR A 22 -5.22 -1.05 -6.26
CA TYR A 22 -5.67 -0.30 -5.07
C TYR A 22 -7.01 0.41 -5.27
N HIS A 23 -7.32 0.89 -6.48
CA HIS A 23 -8.59 1.55 -6.78
C HIS A 23 -9.69 0.55 -7.15
N GLU A 24 -9.45 -0.33 -8.13
CA GLU A 24 -10.52 -1.18 -8.67
C GLU A 24 -10.76 -2.42 -7.80
N ILE A 25 -9.71 -3.00 -7.20
CA ILE A 25 -9.83 -4.20 -6.38
C ILE A 25 -10.07 -3.86 -4.91
N LEU A 26 -9.28 -2.93 -4.31
CA LEU A 26 -9.44 -2.55 -2.91
C LEU A 26 -10.47 -1.44 -2.69
N GLY A 27 -10.95 -0.78 -3.75
CA GLY A 27 -12.00 0.23 -3.67
C GLY A 27 -11.55 1.60 -3.16
N PHE A 28 -10.26 1.92 -3.20
CA PHE A 28 -9.76 3.23 -2.79
C PHE A 28 -10.14 4.31 -3.83
N GLU A 29 -10.54 5.48 -3.38
CA GLU A 29 -10.93 6.59 -4.25
C GLU A 29 -9.71 7.33 -4.80
N LYS A 30 -9.71 7.66 -6.10
CA LYS A 30 -8.69 8.54 -6.69
C LYS A 30 -8.90 9.98 -6.23
N VAL A 31 -7.85 10.61 -5.69
CA VAL A 31 -7.90 11.99 -5.21
C VAL A 31 -7.22 12.94 -6.19
N PHE A 32 -5.94 12.74 -6.48
CA PHE A 32 -5.22 13.48 -7.50
C PHE A 32 -4.08 12.64 -8.08
N SER A 33 -3.65 13.01 -9.30
CA SER A 33 -2.47 12.46 -9.94
C SER A 33 -1.56 13.57 -10.45
N ASN A 34 -0.29 13.25 -10.59
CA ASN A 34 0.70 14.16 -11.16
C ASN A 34 1.85 13.39 -11.83
N SER A 35 2.54 14.04 -12.76
CA SER A 35 3.75 13.50 -13.38
C SER A 35 4.66 14.63 -13.83
N TRP A 36 5.98 14.41 -13.84
CA TRP A 36 6.97 15.37 -14.29
C TRP A 36 8.25 14.69 -14.80
N PHE A 37 9.09 15.46 -15.53
CA PHE A 37 10.20 14.94 -16.30
C PHE A 37 11.48 15.75 -16.05
N GLY A 38 11.87 15.94 -14.79
CA GLY A 38 13.09 16.63 -14.38
C GLY A 38 12.98 18.15 -14.30
N ASP A 39 11.75 18.68 -14.32
CA ASP A 39 11.43 20.10 -14.36
C ASP A 39 10.66 20.58 -13.11
N ARG A 40 10.59 19.75 -12.06
CA ARG A 40 9.83 20.04 -10.85
C ARG A 40 10.71 20.20 -9.61
N GLU A 41 11.42 21.32 -9.56
CA GLU A 41 12.35 21.64 -8.48
C GLU A 41 11.70 21.55 -7.08
N GLN A 42 10.45 21.98 -6.93
CA GLN A 42 9.76 21.93 -5.64
C GLN A 42 9.57 20.47 -5.15
N ALA A 43 9.20 19.55 -6.04
CA ALA A 43 9.07 18.14 -5.71
C ALA A 43 10.44 17.55 -5.34
N ASP A 44 11.45 17.83 -6.15
CA ASP A 44 12.83 17.39 -5.91
C ASP A 44 13.34 17.83 -4.52
N ARG A 45 13.08 19.07 -4.14
CA ARG A 45 13.46 19.60 -2.82
C ARG A 45 12.73 18.93 -1.66
N VAL A 46 11.45 18.56 -1.84
CA VAL A 46 10.67 17.85 -0.80
C VAL A 46 11.21 16.46 -0.57
N ILE A 47 11.53 15.73 -1.66
CA ILE A 47 11.97 14.33 -1.58
C ILE A 47 13.49 14.18 -1.43
N GLY A 48 14.27 15.26 -1.55
CA GLY A 48 15.73 15.23 -1.40
C GLY A 48 16.45 14.57 -2.58
N LEU A 49 15.87 14.63 -3.78
CA LEU A 49 16.44 14.09 -5.01
C LEU A 49 16.64 15.23 -6.03
N GLU A 50 17.28 14.94 -7.16
CA GLU A 50 17.55 15.93 -8.20
C GLU A 50 17.04 15.47 -9.55
N ARG A 51 16.36 16.39 -10.28
CA ARG A 51 15.89 16.18 -11.65
C ARG A 51 15.12 14.86 -11.79
N THR A 52 14.20 14.64 -10.87
CA THR A 52 13.41 13.41 -10.84
C THR A 52 12.45 13.35 -12.04
N HIS A 53 12.22 12.12 -12.51
CA HIS A 53 11.16 11.78 -13.43
C HIS A 53 10.26 10.77 -12.73
N ALA A 54 9.06 11.19 -12.39
CA ALA A 54 8.17 10.39 -11.57
C ALA A 54 6.70 10.65 -11.93
N LYS A 55 5.87 9.68 -11.57
CA LYS A 55 4.41 9.78 -11.54
C LYS A 55 3.93 9.49 -10.13
N VAL A 56 2.85 10.13 -9.72
CA VAL A 56 2.22 9.95 -8.42
C VAL A 56 0.70 9.89 -8.54
N GLN A 57 0.08 9.02 -7.78
CA GLN A 57 -1.36 8.97 -7.58
C GLN A 57 -1.66 8.95 -6.08
N MET A 58 -2.42 9.92 -5.60
CA MET A 58 -3.00 9.89 -4.26
C MET A 58 -4.35 9.17 -4.30
N LEU A 59 -4.49 8.20 -3.42
CA LEU A 59 -5.71 7.45 -3.18
C LEU A 59 -6.22 7.72 -1.76
N LYS A 60 -7.52 7.57 -1.56
CA LYS A 60 -8.18 7.71 -0.26
C LYS A 60 -8.85 6.40 0.12
N ALA A 61 -8.44 5.81 1.23
CA ALA A 61 -9.22 4.83 1.99
C ALA A 61 -10.17 5.57 2.95
N CYS A 62 -11.05 4.86 3.67
CA CYS A 62 -12.05 5.50 4.55
C CYS A 62 -11.44 6.47 5.57
N ASN A 63 -10.31 6.11 6.20
CA ASN A 63 -9.70 6.87 7.29
C ASN A 63 -8.24 7.30 7.04
N ALA A 64 -7.67 7.01 5.87
CA ALA A 64 -6.28 7.29 5.55
C ALA A 64 -6.10 7.58 4.06
N TYR A 65 -4.94 8.15 3.71
CA TYR A 65 -4.52 8.29 2.32
C TYR A 65 -3.34 7.36 2.03
N LEU A 66 -3.32 6.86 0.80
CA LEU A 66 -2.22 6.08 0.24
C LEU A 66 -1.69 6.82 -1.00
N GLU A 67 -0.38 7.04 -1.03
CA GLU A 67 0.27 7.68 -2.15
C GLU A 67 1.09 6.63 -2.91
N LEU A 68 0.77 6.44 -4.19
CA LEU A 68 1.49 5.51 -5.06
C LEU A 68 2.47 6.29 -5.93
N TRP A 69 3.73 5.86 -5.95
CA TRP A 69 4.80 6.48 -6.72
C TRP A 69 5.39 5.52 -7.73
N GLU A 70 5.59 6.00 -8.96
CA GLU A 70 6.44 5.35 -9.95
C GLU A 70 7.60 6.28 -10.29
N TYR A 71 8.81 5.91 -9.86
CA TYR A 71 10.03 6.61 -10.24
C TYR A 71 10.61 6.02 -11.53
N ILE A 72 10.88 6.89 -12.51
CA ILE A 72 11.62 6.53 -13.72
C ILE A 72 13.08 6.97 -13.57
N LYS A 73 13.30 8.13 -12.93
CA LYS A 73 14.62 8.65 -12.58
C LYS A 73 14.57 9.29 -11.18
N PRO A 74 15.51 8.96 -10.28
CA PRO A 74 16.52 7.90 -10.43
C PRO A 74 15.86 6.54 -10.61
N LYS A 75 16.55 5.59 -11.25
CA LYS A 75 16.05 4.22 -11.36
C LYS A 75 15.98 3.60 -9.97
N PRO A 76 14.80 3.11 -9.53
CA PRO A 76 14.67 2.48 -8.22
C PRO A 76 15.47 1.19 -8.12
N GLU A 77 15.97 0.88 -6.92
CA GLU A 77 16.40 -0.46 -6.58
C GLU A 77 15.16 -1.34 -6.35
N ALA A 78 15.14 -2.50 -6.99
CA ALA A 78 14.03 -3.42 -6.84
C ALA A 78 14.07 -4.06 -5.44
N GLN A 79 12.94 -3.99 -4.73
CA GLN A 79 12.75 -4.78 -3.51
C GLN A 79 12.46 -6.24 -3.89
N SER A 80 13.00 -7.18 -3.12
CA SER A 80 12.63 -8.59 -3.29
C SER A 80 11.14 -8.78 -3.05
N PHE A 81 10.44 -9.47 -3.95
CA PHE A 81 9.02 -9.78 -3.78
C PHE A 81 8.75 -10.48 -2.44
N ASN A 82 9.66 -11.35 -2.01
CA ASN A 82 9.55 -12.15 -0.80
C ASN A 82 10.37 -11.60 0.39
N TYR A 83 10.57 -10.28 0.47
CA TYR A 83 11.28 -9.72 1.63
C TYR A 83 10.58 -10.09 2.95
N SER A 84 11.39 -10.28 4.00
CA SER A 84 10.87 -10.66 5.31
C SER A 84 10.13 -9.50 5.98
N PRO A 85 8.96 -9.72 6.60
CA PRO A 85 8.32 -8.72 7.45
C PRO A 85 9.16 -8.37 8.70
N ALA A 86 10.19 -9.16 9.01
CA ALA A 86 11.13 -8.88 10.09
C ALA A 86 12.23 -7.88 9.70
N ASN A 87 12.34 -7.47 8.43
CA ASN A 87 13.30 -6.46 8.01
C ASN A 87 12.97 -5.11 8.62
N HIS A 88 14.02 -4.32 8.93
CA HIS A 88 13.82 -2.97 9.45
C HIS A 88 13.14 -2.06 8.43
N GLY A 89 12.25 -1.19 8.91
CA GLY A 89 11.47 -0.24 8.12
C GLY A 89 9.98 -0.42 8.37
N ILE A 90 9.14 0.06 7.44
CA ILE A 90 7.70 -0.17 7.47
C ILE A 90 7.46 -1.62 7.05
N ALA A 91 7.01 -2.46 7.99
CA ALA A 91 6.85 -3.88 7.74
C ALA A 91 5.61 -4.18 6.86
N HIS A 92 4.47 -3.54 7.16
CA HIS A 92 3.20 -3.76 6.47
C HIS A 92 2.26 -2.56 6.64
N ILE A 93 1.17 -2.59 5.86
CA ILE A 93 0.00 -1.74 6.05
C ILE A 93 -1.17 -2.67 6.37
N ALA A 94 -1.90 -2.40 7.45
CA ALA A 94 -3.08 -3.18 7.82
C ALA A 94 -4.35 -2.54 7.26
N LEU A 95 -5.20 -3.35 6.64
CA LEU A 95 -6.53 -3.00 6.16
C LEU A 95 -7.57 -3.66 7.06
N GLN A 96 -8.40 -2.85 7.71
CA GLN A 96 -9.53 -3.38 8.45
C GLN A 96 -10.59 -3.87 7.47
N VAL A 97 -11.04 -5.10 7.65
CA VAL A 97 -12.04 -5.75 6.82
C VAL A 97 -13.19 -6.28 7.66
N THR A 98 -14.26 -6.66 7.00
CA THR A 98 -15.35 -7.48 7.56
C THR A 98 -15.44 -8.77 6.76
N ASN A 99 -15.79 -9.90 7.41
CA ASN A 99 -15.82 -11.22 6.76
C ASN A 99 -14.46 -11.59 6.13
N ILE A 100 -13.42 -11.61 6.92
CA ILE A 100 -12.02 -11.77 6.47
C ILE A 100 -11.81 -13.02 5.58
N HIS A 101 -12.56 -14.11 5.81
CA HIS A 101 -12.46 -15.32 4.99
C HIS A 101 -12.95 -15.08 3.56
N ASP A 102 -14.04 -14.34 3.39
CA ASP A 102 -14.57 -13.98 2.07
C ASP A 102 -13.61 -13.01 1.36
N GLU A 103 -13.08 -12.02 2.09
CA GLU A 103 -12.07 -11.09 1.57
C GLU A 103 -10.76 -11.79 1.18
N PHE A 104 -10.30 -12.74 1.98
CA PHE A 104 -9.16 -13.58 1.66
C PHE A 104 -9.33 -14.31 0.32
N VAL A 105 -10.50 -14.96 0.11
CA VAL A 105 -10.81 -15.65 -1.15
C VAL A 105 -10.89 -14.65 -2.31
N ARG A 106 -11.60 -13.54 -2.11
CA ARG A 106 -11.75 -12.49 -3.13
C ARG A 106 -10.41 -11.91 -3.57
N LEU A 107 -9.56 -11.55 -2.62
CA LEU A 107 -8.27 -10.92 -2.88
C LEU A 107 -7.24 -11.92 -3.42
N SER A 108 -7.30 -13.19 -3.01
CA SER A 108 -6.48 -14.26 -3.63
C SER A 108 -6.80 -14.39 -5.12
N ASN A 109 -8.09 -14.38 -5.49
CA ASN A 109 -8.52 -14.43 -6.88
C ASN A 109 -8.15 -13.16 -7.67
N ALA A 110 -7.97 -12.04 -6.98
CA ALA A 110 -7.59 -10.74 -7.57
C ALA A 110 -6.06 -10.52 -7.62
N GLY A 111 -5.25 -11.51 -7.26
CA GLY A 111 -3.80 -11.48 -7.42
C GLY A 111 -2.99 -11.18 -6.16
N MET A 112 -3.60 -11.07 -4.98
CA MET A 112 -2.85 -11.14 -3.73
C MET A 112 -2.37 -12.57 -3.48
N THR A 113 -1.21 -12.68 -2.85
CA THR A 113 -0.67 -13.97 -2.41
C THR A 113 -0.62 -14.02 -0.89
N PHE A 114 -1.04 -15.14 -0.32
CA PHE A 114 -1.03 -15.40 1.12
C PHE A 114 -0.24 -16.66 1.39
N HIS A 115 0.34 -16.77 2.58
CA HIS A 115 1.12 -17.95 2.97
C HIS A 115 0.26 -19.01 3.67
N GLN A 116 -0.92 -18.63 4.17
CA GLN A 116 -1.92 -19.52 4.78
C GLN A 116 -3.28 -18.80 4.85
N GLU A 117 -4.28 -19.45 5.43
CA GLU A 117 -5.59 -18.85 5.73
C GLU A 117 -5.52 -17.89 6.92
N PRO A 118 -6.52 -16.98 7.09
CA PRO A 118 -6.62 -16.09 8.24
C PRO A 118 -6.61 -16.85 9.58
N VAL A 119 -5.89 -16.29 10.55
CA VAL A 119 -5.69 -16.88 11.88
C VAL A 119 -6.59 -16.21 12.90
N ASP A 120 -7.28 -17.03 13.71
CA ASP A 120 -8.06 -16.56 14.86
C ASP A 120 -7.12 -16.18 16.00
N LEU A 121 -7.20 -14.92 16.44
CA LEU A 121 -6.47 -14.37 17.58
C LEU A 121 -7.36 -14.18 18.83
N GLY A 122 -8.58 -14.73 18.80
CA GLY A 122 -9.58 -14.65 19.85
C GLY A 122 -10.56 -13.48 19.69
N ASN A 123 -10.09 -12.25 19.65
CA ASN A 123 -10.92 -11.04 19.45
C ASN A 123 -10.76 -10.41 18.05
N SER A 124 -10.01 -11.06 17.19
CA SER A 124 -9.75 -10.62 15.83
C SER A 124 -9.28 -11.79 14.98
N PHE A 125 -9.37 -11.62 13.67
CA PHE A 125 -8.67 -12.46 12.70
C PHE A 125 -7.65 -11.61 11.95
N ALA A 126 -6.52 -12.22 11.59
CA ALA A 126 -5.50 -11.53 10.84
C ALA A 126 -4.75 -12.47 9.87
N ILE A 127 -4.23 -11.90 8.79
CA ILE A 127 -3.33 -12.57 7.86
C ILE A 127 -2.50 -11.56 7.06
N TYR A 128 -1.22 -11.82 6.88
CA TYR A 128 -0.38 -11.08 5.95
C TYR A 128 -0.48 -11.69 4.56
N GLY A 129 -0.77 -10.83 3.60
CA GLY A 129 -0.67 -11.12 2.18
C GLY A 129 0.31 -10.17 1.49
N ARG A 130 0.53 -10.40 0.21
CA ARG A 130 1.30 -9.51 -0.64
C ARG A 130 0.46 -9.02 -1.79
N ASP A 131 0.56 -7.71 -2.05
CA ASP A 131 0.02 -7.13 -3.25
C ASP A 131 0.76 -7.64 -4.51
N PRO A 132 0.33 -7.30 -5.73
CA PRO A 132 1.00 -7.74 -6.97
C PRO A 132 2.47 -7.29 -7.11
N PHE A 133 2.96 -6.41 -6.24
CA PHE A 133 4.34 -5.90 -6.25
C PHE A 133 5.19 -6.42 -5.09
N GLY A 134 4.60 -7.22 -4.20
CA GLY A 134 5.28 -7.82 -3.05
C GLY A 134 5.16 -6.99 -1.77
N ASN A 135 4.45 -5.85 -1.76
CA ASN A 135 4.21 -5.09 -0.54
C ASN A 135 3.33 -5.89 0.42
N ILE A 136 3.69 -5.89 1.70
CA ILE A 136 2.95 -6.66 2.70
C ILE A 136 1.73 -5.86 3.12
N ILE A 137 0.56 -6.47 2.89
CA ILE A 137 -0.75 -5.96 3.29
C ILE A 137 -1.34 -6.96 4.29
N GLU A 138 -1.66 -6.48 5.49
CA GLU A 138 -2.38 -7.27 6.47
C GLU A 138 -3.88 -7.09 6.26
N LEU A 139 -4.63 -8.19 6.23
CA LEU A 139 -6.07 -8.15 6.44
C LEU A 139 -6.33 -8.34 7.93
N TYR A 140 -7.12 -7.45 8.52
CA TYR A 140 -7.41 -7.45 9.95
C TYR A 140 -8.92 -7.26 10.19
N GLU A 141 -9.55 -8.21 10.86
CA GLU A 141 -10.95 -8.13 11.25
C GLU A 141 -11.08 -8.12 12.77
N VAL A 142 -11.71 -7.10 13.33
CA VAL A 142 -12.06 -7.03 14.75
C VAL A 142 -13.39 -7.73 14.98
N THR A 143 -13.42 -8.77 15.83
CA THR A 143 -14.62 -9.57 16.14
C THR A 143 -15.11 -9.39 17.57
N GLY A 144 -14.33 -8.76 18.44
CA GLY A 144 -14.65 -8.53 19.86
C GLY A 144 -14.70 -7.05 20.23
N GLU A 145 -14.96 -6.77 21.53
CA GLU A 145 -15.09 -5.41 22.06
C GLU A 145 -13.78 -4.59 22.11
N ARG A 146 -12.66 -5.07 21.60
CA ARG A 146 -11.42 -4.30 21.53
C ARG A 146 -11.46 -3.37 20.32
N ALA A 147 -11.94 -2.14 20.52
CA ALA A 147 -11.54 -1.03 19.68
C ALA A 147 -10.04 -0.73 19.94
N ILE A 148 -9.21 -0.81 18.91
CA ILE A 148 -7.90 -0.15 18.92
C ILE A 148 -8.09 1.29 18.47
#